data_f5a83ca3824ebd073b299077f4ac3fa1
#
_entry.id   f5a83ca3824ebd073b299077f4ac3fa1
#
_cell.length_a   1.000
_cell.length_b   1.000
_cell.length_c   1.000
_cell.angle_alpha   90.00
_cell.angle_beta   90.00
_cell.angle_gamma   90.00
#
_symmetry.space_group_name_H-M   'P 1'
#
loop_
_entity.id
_entity.type
_entity.pdbx_description
1 polymer ?
#
loop_
_entity_poly.entity_id
_entity_poly.type
_entity_poly.pdbx_seq_one_letter_code
_entity_poly.pdbx_strand_id
1 'polypeptide(L)'
;MPIEAIDAIEDVSPGWVDAQLAMWSAKIDARLGKRYSVPFDAPAPLAVQGWLSDIVTHRAYLRRGVDPSDLQVVDIKAAADLAWAEIKEAADSQDGLFELPLRSDTTATGIVKTTTLSYTEASPYVGFTVQADAGRTEDANRGGTYG
;
A
#
# COMPACT_ATOMS: atom_id res chain seq x y z
N MET A 1 -22.47 5.25 10.30
CA MET A 1 -23.71 4.48 10.34
C MET A 1 -24.35 4.70 11.70
N PRO A 2 -25.66 4.97 11.84
CA PRO A 2 -26.30 5.10 13.14
C PRO A 2 -26.26 3.77 13.91
N ILE A 3 -26.03 3.84 15.21
CA ILE A 3 -25.97 2.64 16.11
C ILE A 3 -27.22 1.82 15.98
N GLU A 4 -28.39 2.47 15.93
CA GLU A 4 -29.71 1.83 15.74
C GLU A 4 -29.81 0.93 14.49
N ALA A 5 -29.03 1.25 13.48
CA ALA A 5 -29.00 0.48 12.23
C ALA A 5 -28.16 -0.81 12.38
N ILE A 6 -27.13 -0.77 13.21
CA ILE A 6 -26.32 -1.94 13.56
C ILE A 6 -27.13 -2.87 14.45
N ASP A 7 -27.76 -2.32 15.48
CA ASP A 7 -28.62 -3.07 16.40
C ASP A 7 -29.73 -3.83 15.66
N ALA A 8 -30.39 -3.17 14.71
CA ALA A 8 -31.42 -3.81 13.90
C ALA A 8 -30.92 -4.97 13.02
N ILE A 9 -29.65 -4.96 12.60
CA ILE A 9 -29.02 -6.05 11.86
C ILE A 9 -28.67 -7.19 12.81
N GLU A 10 -28.10 -6.85 13.98
CA GLU A 10 -27.70 -7.82 14.99
C GLU A 10 -28.90 -8.52 15.62
N ASP A 11 -30.05 -7.83 15.80
CA ASP A 11 -31.28 -8.43 16.28
C ASP A 11 -31.79 -9.55 15.35
N VAL A 12 -31.64 -9.35 14.02
CA VAL A 12 -32.08 -10.34 13.03
C VAL A 12 -31.01 -11.42 12.79
N SER A 13 -29.74 -11.07 12.94
CA SER A 13 -28.60 -11.96 12.66
C SER A 13 -27.44 -11.64 13.60
N PRO A 14 -27.47 -12.16 14.82
CA PRO A 14 -26.40 -11.94 15.79
C PRO A 14 -25.02 -12.35 15.26
N GLY A 15 -24.03 -11.48 15.46
CA GLY A 15 -22.65 -11.70 15.00
C GLY A 15 -22.42 -11.48 13.50
N TRP A 16 -23.40 -10.95 12.77
CA TRP A 16 -23.22 -10.70 11.33
C TRP A 16 -22.18 -9.62 11.05
N VAL A 17 -22.17 -8.54 11.83
CA VAL A 17 -21.20 -7.45 11.67
C VAL A 17 -19.78 -7.96 11.88
N ASP A 18 -19.56 -8.72 12.96
CA ASP A 18 -18.25 -9.31 13.26
C ASP A 18 -17.79 -10.27 12.15
N ALA A 19 -18.70 -11.08 11.64
CA ALA A 19 -18.41 -11.96 10.50
C ALA A 19 -18.04 -11.19 9.23
N GLN A 20 -18.71 -10.06 8.96
CA GLN A 20 -18.34 -9.19 7.81
C GLN A 20 -16.98 -8.54 8.03
N LEU A 21 -16.71 -8.01 9.21
CA LEU A 21 -15.42 -7.42 9.55
C LEU A 21 -14.30 -8.44 9.38
N ALA A 22 -14.43 -9.63 9.92
CA ALA A 22 -13.44 -10.70 9.78
C ALA A 22 -13.24 -11.12 8.31
N MET A 23 -14.32 -11.29 7.56
CA MET A 23 -14.26 -11.69 6.16
C MET A 23 -13.57 -10.63 5.28
N TRP A 24 -13.93 -9.34 5.46
CA TRP A 24 -13.36 -8.27 4.65
C TRP A 24 -11.94 -7.92 5.07
N SER A 25 -11.61 -8.01 6.36
CA SER A 25 -10.23 -7.91 6.85
C SER A 25 -9.36 -8.97 6.16
N ALA A 26 -9.77 -10.23 6.17
CA ALA A 26 -9.03 -11.29 5.50
C ALA A 26 -8.87 -11.07 3.98
N LYS A 27 -9.88 -10.50 3.30
CA LYS A 27 -9.79 -10.15 1.87
C LYS A 27 -8.82 -9.01 1.60
N ILE A 28 -8.81 -7.99 2.46
CA ILE A 28 -7.87 -6.87 2.38
C ILE A 28 -6.45 -7.40 2.60
N ASP A 29 -6.24 -8.19 3.64
CA ASP A 29 -4.95 -8.82 3.93
C ASP A 29 -4.46 -9.68 2.77
N ALA A 30 -5.32 -10.51 2.20
CA ALA A 30 -4.97 -11.34 1.05
C ALA A 30 -4.55 -10.49 -0.18
N ARG A 31 -5.15 -9.32 -0.36
CA ARG A 31 -4.79 -8.41 -1.46
C ARG A 31 -3.49 -7.68 -1.19
N LEU A 32 -3.32 -7.17 0.03
CA LEU A 32 -2.15 -6.40 0.44
C LEU A 32 -0.93 -7.28 0.74
N GLY A 33 -1.13 -8.55 1.04
CA GLY A 33 -0.07 -9.51 1.39
C GLY A 33 0.99 -9.75 0.31
N LYS A 34 0.74 -9.29 -0.92
CA LYS A 34 1.77 -9.27 -1.97
C LYS A 34 2.94 -8.37 -1.62
N ARG A 35 2.69 -7.28 -0.89
CA ARG A 35 3.64 -6.20 -0.67
C ARG A 35 3.88 -5.87 0.79
N TYR A 36 2.83 -5.96 1.60
CA TYR A 36 2.85 -5.54 2.98
C TYR A 36 2.89 -6.71 3.94
N SER A 37 3.39 -6.45 5.15
CA SER A 37 3.36 -7.43 6.25
C SER A 37 1.94 -7.50 6.81
N VAL A 38 1.26 -8.59 6.54
CA VAL A 38 -0.11 -8.86 7.03
C VAL A 38 -0.13 -10.18 7.82
N PRO A 39 -1.05 -10.35 8.77
CA PRO A 39 -2.01 -9.36 9.25
C PRO A 39 -1.34 -8.16 9.92
N PHE A 40 -2.00 -7.01 9.90
CA PHE A 40 -1.48 -5.81 10.54
C PHE A 40 -1.59 -5.93 12.07
N ASP A 41 -0.56 -5.45 12.78
CA ASP A 41 -0.58 -5.37 14.23
C ASP A 41 -1.68 -4.43 14.71
N ALA A 42 -2.22 -4.71 15.88
CA ALA A 42 -3.24 -3.85 16.50
C ALA A 42 -2.59 -2.64 17.21
N PRO A 43 -3.10 -1.43 17.01
CA PRO A 43 -4.21 -1.07 16.12
C PRO A 43 -3.78 -1.08 14.63
N ALA A 44 -4.65 -1.60 13.76
CA ALA A 44 -4.40 -1.58 12.32
C ALA A 44 -4.21 -0.15 11.81
N PRO A 45 -3.46 0.08 10.71
CA PRO A 45 -3.29 1.40 10.10
C PRO A 45 -4.63 2.08 9.80
N LEU A 46 -4.70 3.40 9.98
CA LEU A 46 -5.95 4.17 9.80
C LEU A 46 -6.56 4.01 8.41
N ALA A 47 -5.73 3.95 7.37
CA ALA A 47 -6.20 3.71 6.01
C ALA A 47 -6.96 2.38 5.91
N VAL A 48 -6.41 1.30 6.49
CA VAL A 48 -7.04 -0.03 6.50
C VAL A 48 -8.35 -0.02 7.28
N GLN A 49 -8.39 0.67 8.41
CA GLN A 49 -9.62 0.83 9.20
C GLN A 49 -10.70 1.59 8.41
N GLY A 50 -10.33 2.67 7.72
CA GLY A 50 -11.22 3.44 6.85
C GLY A 50 -11.81 2.58 5.75
N TRP A 51 -10.99 1.91 4.97
CA TRP A 51 -11.45 1.02 3.90
C TRP A 51 -12.40 -0.08 4.39
N LEU A 52 -12.05 -0.71 5.52
CA LEU A 52 -12.87 -1.76 6.11
C LEU A 52 -14.23 -1.20 6.55
N SER A 53 -14.24 -0.03 7.18
CA SER A 53 -15.47 0.67 7.60
C SER A 53 -16.39 0.97 6.41
N ASP A 54 -15.87 1.54 5.34
CA ASP A 54 -16.64 1.94 4.16
C ASP A 54 -17.25 0.73 3.46
N ILE A 55 -16.47 -0.32 3.29
CA ILE A 55 -16.92 -1.57 2.65
C ILE A 55 -18.01 -2.25 3.50
N VAL A 56 -17.80 -2.38 4.81
CA VAL A 56 -18.75 -3.06 5.70
C VAL A 56 -20.03 -2.22 5.86
N THR A 57 -19.91 -0.89 5.91
CA THR A 57 -21.08 0.01 5.94
C THR A 57 -21.95 -0.19 4.70
N HIS A 58 -21.37 -0.21 3.51
CA HIS A 58 -22.11 -0.46 2.29
C HIS A 58 -22.84 -1.83 2.33
N ARG A 59 -22.16 -2.89 2.81
CA ARG A 59 -22.75 -4.22 2.95
C ARG A 59 -23.94 -4.23 3.94
N ALA A 60 -23.82 -3.49 5.02
CA ALA A 60 -24.89 -3.37 6.01
C ALA A 60 -26.13 -2.67 5.44
N TYR A 61 -25.94 -1.62 4.64
CA TYR A 61 -27.06 -0.97 3.94
C TYR A 61 -27.76 -1.91 2.94
N LEU A 62 -26.99 -2.65 2.16
CA LEU A 62 -27.56 -3.65 1.24
C LEU A 62 -28.33 -4.74 1.98
N ARG A 63 -27.86 -5.17 3.15
CA ARG A 63 -28.55 -6.19 3.95
C ARG A 63 -29.89 -5.69 4.50
N ARG A 64 -29.98 -4.42 4.84
CA ARG A 64 -31.24 -3.79 5.29
C ARG A 64 -32.29 -3.67 4.20
N GLY A 65 -31.94 -3.90 2.94
CA GLY A 65 -32.85 -3.76 1.82
C GLY A 65 -33.22 -2.30 1.51
N VAL A 66 -32.30 -1.37 1.74
CA VAL A 66 -32.49 0.04 1.40
C VAL A 66 -32.49 0.19 -0.12
N ASP A 67 -33.33 1.12 -0.61
CA ASP A 67 -33.44 1.39 -2.06
C ASP A 67 -32.09 1.85 -2.62
N PRO A 68 -31.52 1.17 -3.62
CA PRO A 68 -30.24 1.53 -4.20
C PRO A 68 -30.24 2.88 -4.92
N SER A 69 -31.42 3.46 -5.20
CA SER A 69 -31.56 4.80 -5.79
C SER A 69 -31.53 5.93 -4.76
N ASP A 70 -31.57 5.63 -3.47
CA ASP A 70 -31.41 6.63 -2.42
C ASP A 70 -30.02 7.28 -2.52
N LEU A 71 -29.97 8.62 -2.53
CA LEU A 71 -28.75 9.38 -2.64
C LEU A 71 -27.72 9.01 -1.55
N GLN A 72 -28.18 8.73 -0.34
CA GLN A 72 -27.32 8.28 0.74
C GLN A 72 -26.65 6.92 0.44
N VAL A 73 -27.39 6.01 -0.18
CA VAL A 73 -26.85 4.69 -0.56
C VAL A 73 -25.88 4.81 -1.72
N VAL A 74 -26.13 5.73 -2.65
CA VAL A 74 -25.23 6.03 -3.77
C VAL A 74 -23.88 6.54 -3.24
N ASP A 75 -23.89 7.47 -2.27
CA ASP A 75 -22.67 8.01 -1.68
C ASP A 75 -21.90 6.94 -0.91
N ILE A 76 -22.59 6.12 -0.11
CA ILE A 76 -21.97 5.00 0.63
C ILE A 76 -21.37 3.98 -0.33
N LYS A 77 -22.06 3.70 -1.44
CA LYS A 77 -21.52 2.82 -2.49
C LYS A 77 -20.27 3.42 -3.12
N ALA A 78 -20.28 4.72 -3.43
CA ALA A 78 -19.13 5.41 -4.00
C ALA A 78 -17.91 5.37 -3.06
N ALA A 79 -18.12 5.57 -1.75
CA ALA A 79 -17.07 5.43 -0.75
C ALA A 79 -16.48 4.01 -0.71
N ALA A 80 -17.32 2.98 -0.72
CA ALA A 80 -16.86 1.58 -0.75
C ALA A 80 -16.12 1.23 -2.05
N ASP A 81 -16.57 1.74 -3.19
CA ASP A 81 -15.92 1.54 -4.49
C ASP A 81 -14.54 2.25 -4.53
N LEU A 82 -14.45 3.45 -3.95
CA LEU A 82 -13.20 4.19 -3.79
C LEU A 82 -12.23 3.43 -2.88
N ALA A 83 -12.68 2.99 -1.71
CA ALA A 83 -11.87 2.19 -0.79
C ALA A 83 -11.28 0.95 -1.48
N TRP A 84 -12.08 0.27 -2.29
CA TRP A 84 -11.61 -0.90 -3.05
C TRP A 84 -10.63 -0.53 -4.15
N ALA A 85 -10.77 0.62 -4.79
CA ALA A 85 -9.82 1.14 -5.77
C ALA A 85 -8.47 1.48 -5.11
N GLU A 86 -8.49 2.15 -3.96
CA GLU A 86 -7.31 2.48 -3.17
C GLU A 86 -6.56 1.22 -2.68
N ILE A 87 -7.28 0.20 -2.22
CA ILE A 87 -6.67 -1.09 -1.84
C ILE A 87 -5.95 -1.73 -3.03
N LYS A 88 -6.54 -1.68 -4.22
CA LYS A 88 -5.89 -2.20 -5.44
C LYS A 88 -4.66 -1.38 -5.80
N GLU A 89 -4.77 -0.08 -5.74
CA GLU A 89 -3.65 0.83 -6.00
C GLU A 89 -2.52 0.60 -5.00
N ALA A 90 -2.81 0.52 -3.72
CA ALA A 90 -1.84 0.20 -2.69
C ALA A 90 -1.12 -1.13 -2.95
N ALA A 91 -1.84 -2.15 -3.41
CA ALA A 91 -1.28 -3.48 -3.67
C ALA A 91 -0.46 -3.55 -4.96
N ASP A 92 -0.88 -2.86 -6.01
CA ASP A 92 -0.40 -3.06 -7.38
C ASP A 92 0.42 -1.86 -7.93
N SER A 93 0.34 -0.65 -7.32
CA SER A 93 1.10 0.52 -7.77
C SER A 93 2.60 0.36 -7.49
N GLN A 94 3.42 1.07 -8.25
CA GLN A 94 4.87 1.03 -8.11
C GLN A 94 5.33 1.60 -6.77
N ASP A 95 4.71 2.67 -6.31
CA ASP A 95 5.12 3.39 -5.10
C ASP A 95 4.47 2.84 -3.82
N GLY A 96 3.24 2.30 -3.90
CA GLY A 96 2.48 1.81 -2.74
C GLY A 96 2.09 2.92 -1.78
N LEU A 97 1.75 2.53 -0.55
CA LEU A 97 1.46 3.45 0.54
C LEU A 97 2.55 3.37 1.61
N PHE A 98 3.15 4.50 1.92
CA PHE A 98 4.22 4.60 2.93
C PHE A 98 3.77 4.30 4.36
N GLU A 99 2.47 4.44 4.61
CA GLU A 99 1.87 4.23 5.92
C GLU A 99 1.75 2.75 6.30
N LEU A 100 1.86 1.85 5.31
CA LEU A 100 1.73 0.42 5.52
C LEU A 100 3.09 -0.25 5.65
N PRO A 101 3.28 -1.16 6.63
CA PRO A 101 4.54 -1.86 6.82
C PRO A 101 4.83 -2.81 5.67
N LEU A 102 5.94 -2.61 4.98
CA LEU A 102 6.39 -3.47 3.90
C LEU A 102 6.82 -4.84 4.42
N ARG A 103 6.59 -5.87 3.64
CA ARG A 103 7.14 -7.20 3.91
C ARG A 103 8.67 -7.18 3.83
N SER A 104 9.31 -7.83 4.77
CA SER A 104 10.78 -7.93 4.81
C SER A 104 11.38 -8.70 3.63
N ASP A 105 10.60 -9.63 3.04
CA ASP A 105 11.01 -10.39 1.85
C ASP A 105 10.81 -9.62 0.54
N THR A 106 9.95 -8.60 0.52
CA THR A 106 9.76 -7.72 -0.64
C THR A 106 10.98 -6.80 -0.82
N THR A 107 11.70 -6.49 0.26
CA THR A 107 12.97 -5.78 0.19
C THR A 107 14.03 -6.56 -0.58
N ALA A 108 13.92 -7.89 -0.66
CA ALA A 108 14.80 -8.73 -1.45
C ALA A 108 14.52 -8.70 -2.96
N THR A 109 13.33 -8.23 -3.40
CA THR A 109 12.87 -8.36 -4.79
C THR A 109 13.11 -7.12 -5.64
N GLY A 110 13.86 -6.14 -5.22
CA GLY A 110 14.39 -5.20 -6.19
C GLY A 110 14.21 -3.71 -5.95
N ILE A 111 13.25 -3.22 -5.16
CA ILE A 111 13.11 -1.76 -4.98
C ILE A 111 14.25 -1.20 -4.11
N VAL A 112 14.63 -1.93 -3.07
CA VAL A 112 15.79 -1.55 -2.24
C VAL A 112 17.10 -1.90 -2.94
N LYS A 113 17.13 -2.97 -3.72
CA LYS A 113 18.29 -3.29 -4.56
C LYS A 113 18.55 -2.22 -5.62
N THR A 114 17.51 -1.61 -6.20
CA THR A 114 17.68 -0.56 -7.18
C THR A 114 18.26 0.71 -6.56
N THR A 115 17.87 1.06 -5.33
CA THR A 115 18.40 2.24 -4.64
C THR A 115 19.84 1.99 -4.14
N THR A 116 20.15 0.78 -3.69
CA THR A 116 21.50 0.44 -3.25
C THR A 116 22.44 0.18 -4.42
N LEU A 117 21.93 -0.39 -5.52
CA LEU A 117 22.70 -0.65 -6.74
C LEU A 117 22.97 0.61 -7.56
N SER A 118 22.16 1.67 -7.43
CA SER A 118 22.43 2.93 -8.11
C SER A 118 23.66 3.64 -7.57
N TYR A 119 24.12 3.28 -6.39
CA TYR A 119 25.34 3.79 -5.75
C TYR A 119 26.50 2.78 -5.74
N THR A 120 26.33 1.59 -6.33
CA THR A 120 27.39 0.61 -6.53
C THR A 120 28.07 0.76 -7.89
N GLU A 121 29.00 -0.10 -8.20
CA GLU A 121 29.88 -0.09 -9.41
C GLU A 121 29.16 0.13 -10.74
N ALA A 122 27.84 -0.11 -10.82
CA ALA A 122 27.03 0.15 -12.02
C ALA A 122 26.46 1.57 -12.10
N SER A 123 26.74 2.45 -11.13
CA SER A 123 26.30 3.85 -11.16
C SER A 123 27.08 4.61 -12.23
N PRO A 124 26.43 5.43 -13.10
CA PRO A 124 27.12 6.27 -14.04
C PRO A 124 28.06 7.28 -13.36
N TYR A 125 27.86 7.57 -12.08
CA TYR A 125 28.76 8.42 -11.28
C TYR A 125 30.07 7.71 -10.89
N VAL A 126 30.07 6.39 -10.70
CA VAL A 126 31.29 5.64 -10.44
C VAL A 126 32.18 5.61 -11.68
N GLY A 127 31.59 5.43 -12.86
CA GLY A 127 32.30 5.52 -14.12
C GLY A 127 32.92 6.90 -14.36
N PHE A 128 32.25 7.97 -13.94
CA PHE A 128 32.76 9.34 -14.06
C PHE A 128 33.93 9.62 -13.11
N THR A 129 33.88 9.13 -11.86
CA THR A 129 35.00 9.29 -10.92
C THR A 129 36.26 8.54 -11.36
N VAL A 130 36.09 7.34 -11.89
CA VAL A 130 37.21 6.56 -12.44
C VAL A 130 37.82 7.23 -13.67
N GLN A 131 37.00 7.80 -14.53
CA GLN A 131 37.49 8.57 -15.70
C GLN A 131 38.22 9.86 -15.28
N ALA A 132 37.76 10.54 -14.24
CA ALA A 132 38.41 11.74 -13.74
C ALA A 132 39.78 11.42 -13.11
N ASP A 133 39.90 10.30 -12.40
CA ASP A 133 41.16 9.84 -11.80
C ASP A 133 42.15 9.35 -12.87
N ALA A 134 41.67 8.69 -13.94
CA ALA A 134 42.52 8.28 -15.05
C ALA A 134 43.07 9.51 -15.82
N GLY A 135 42.27 10.54 -16.00
CA GLY A 135 42.70 11.81 -16.62
C GLY A 135 43.72 12.55 -15.76
N ARG A 136 43.60 12.47 -14.44
CA ARG A 136 44.50 13.12 -13.51
C ARG A 136 45.87 12.42 -13.45
N THR A 137 45.94 11.12 -13.60
CA THR A 137 47.19 10.37 -13.70
C THR A 137 47.96 10.64 -15.00
N GLU A 138 47.25 10.87 -16.13
CA GLU A 138 47.88 11.23 -17.39
C GLU A 138 48.49 12.61 -17.36
N ASP A 139 47.84 13.60 -16.75
CA ASP A 139 48.40 14.97 -16.63
C ASP A 139 49.59 15.03 -15.66
N ALA A 140 49.58 14.21 -14.61
CA ALA A 140 50.74 14.11 -13.70
C ALA A 140 51.98 13.51 -14.39
N ASN A 141 51.76 12.62 -15.35
CA ASN A 141 52.87 11.98 -16.09
C ASN A 141 53.37 12.85 -17.26
N ARG A 142 52.60 13.84 -17.74
CA ARG A 142 53.03 14.79 -18.78
C ARG A 142 53.91 15.91 -18.26
N GLY A 143 53.86 16.21 -16.98
CA GLY A 143 54.66 17.26 -16.35
C GLY A 143 56.12 16.90 -16.05
N GLY A 144 56.55 15.67 -16.35
CA GLY A 144 57.84 15.15 -15.94
C GLY A 144 58.96 15.14 -17.01
N THR A 145 58.74 15.69 -18.19
CA THR A 145 59.72 15.59 -19.28
C THR A 145 60.08 16.96 -19.93
N TYR A 146 60.37 17.96 -19.11
CA TYR A 146 61.12 19.12 -19.53
C TYR A 146 62.12 19.49 -18.42
N GLY A 147 63.23 18.83 -18.45
CA GLY A 147 64.44 19.20 -17.79
C GLY A 147 65.58 19.13 -18.76
#